data_c8a3a0426840cc20985a5ced0604e438
#
_entry.id   c8a3a0426840cc20985a5ced0604e438
#
_cell.length_a   1.000
_cell.length_b   1.000
_cell.length_c   1.000
_cell.angle_alpha   90.00
_cell.angle_beta   90.00
_cell.angle_gamma   90.00
#
_symmetry.space_group_name_H-M   'P 1'
#
loop_
_entity.id
_entity.type
_entity.pdbx_description
1 polymer ?
#
loop_
_entity_poly.entity_id
_entity_poly.type
_entity_poly.pdbx_seq_one_letter_code
_entity_poly.pdbx_strand_id
1 'polypeptide(L)'
;MLRWTNEEEQYLRENYKLVDYTTLSQKLSRSEGAIRAKCFDLGLVKNDRWTQSEIDYLSLNYSDMNTKEIANALCRTVTAINIKAKKLGLKKYEYTCNFDFFEKIDTEQKAYWLGFISSDGWISISDTGAGTIGIELQISDIDHLKKFNKDIGGNYKIDVFEKTCNLSNDSIKLFKMCRIRVYSRKMVNDLIKLGLSNNKTENLTLPNIPQELMRHYIRGFFDG
;
A
#
# COMPACT_ATOMS: atom_id res chain seq x y z
N MET A 1 -5.04 -1.19 -45.79
CA MET A 1 -4.19 -1.10 -44.59
C MET A 1 -3.18 0.01 -44.83
N LEU A 2 -3.03 0.96 -43.90
CA LEU A 2 -1.97 1.98 -43.97
C LEU A 2 -0.61 1.29 -43.81
N ARG A 3 0.29 1.58 -44.76
CA ARG A 3 1.66 1.04 -44.80
C ARG A 3 2.43 1.56 -43.56
N TRP A 4 3.32 0.78 -43.02
CA TRP A 4 4.19 1.19 -41.92
C TRP A 4 5.28 2.13 -42.44
N THR A 5 5.53 3.24 -41.76
CA THR A 5 6.62 4.16 -42.09
C THR A 5 7.93 3.71 -41.39
N ASN A 6 9.05 4.18 -41.94
CA ASN A 6 10.35 3.87 -41.28
C ASN A 6 10.46 4.46 -39.90
N GLU A 7 9.83 5.61 -39.65
CA GLU A 7 9.80 6.25 -38.34
C GLU A 7 8.99 5.44 -37.32
N GLU A 8 7.84 4.89 -37.72
CA GLU A 8 7.04 4.00 -36.88
C GLU A 8 7.79 2.71 -36.52
N GLU A 9 8.49 2.13 -37.50
CA GLU A 9 9.31 0.94 -37.32
C GLU A 9 10.49 1.21 -36.37
N GLN A 10 11.16 2.33 -36.53
CA GLN A 10 12.25 2.75 -35.67
C GLN A 10 11.75 2.96 -34.21
N TYR A 11 10.60 3.65 -34.06
CA TYR A 11 9.97 3.85 -32.76
C TYR A 11 9.64 2.52 -32.07
N LEU A 12 9.12 1.52 -32.83
CA LEU A 12 8.88 0.19 -32.31
C LEU A 12 10.17 -0.48 -31.84
N ARG A 13 11.26 -0.41 -32.62
CA ARG A 13 12.56 -1.01 -32.27
C ARG A 13 13.10 -0.47 -30.95
N GLU A 14 12.95 0.83 -30.73
CA GLU A 14 13.46 1.51 -29.54
C GLU A 14 12.58 1.26 -28.31
N ASN A 15 11.26 1.13 -28.50
CA ASN A 15 10.29 1.20 -27.40
C ASN A 15 9.57 -0.13 -27.07
N TYR A 16 9.62 -1.17 -27.94
CA TYR A 16 8.83 -2.39 -27.76
C TYR A 16 9.12 -3.15 -26.45
N LYS A 17 10.30 -2.96 -25.84
CA LYS A 17 10.65 -3.54 -24.55
C LYS A 17 10.29 -2.65 -23.38
N LEU A 18 10.23 -1.34 -23.61
CA LEU A 18 10.12 -0.32 -22.56
C LEU A 18 8.68 -0.01 -22.17
N VAL A 19 7.74 -0.13 -23.12
CA VAL A 19 6.32 0.20 -22.91
C VAL A 19 5.41 -0.95 -23.32
N ASP A 20 4.18 -0.94 -22.83
CA ASP A 20 3.17 -1.93 -23.19
C ASP A 20 2.58 -1.70 -24.59
N TYR A 21 1.85 -2.69 -25.11
CA TYR A 21 1.25 -2.58 -26.43
C TYR A 21 0.12 -1.54 -26.50
N THR A 22 -0.53 -1.24 -25.39
CA THR A 22 -1.59 -0.22 -25.30
C THR A 22 -0.99 1.16 -25.49
N THR A 23 0.12 1.46 -24.81
CA THR A 23 0.86 2.72 -24.97
C THR A 23 1.41 2.87 -26.40
N LEU A 24 1.98 1.81 -26.97
CA LEU A 24 2.44 1.80 -28.37
C LEU A 24 1.28 2.05 -29.35
N SER A 25 0.12 1.42 -29.09
CA SER A 25 -1.10 1.59 -29.88
C SER A 25 -1.58 3.04 -29.90
N GLN A 26 -1.65 3.67 -28.75
CA GLN A 26 -2.02 5.08 -28.60
C GLN A 26 -1.04 6.01 -29.32
N LYS A 27 0.27 5.80 -29.12
CA LYS A 27 1.32 6.65 -29.69
C LYS A 27 1.38 6.58 -31.19
N LEU A 28 1.22 5.38 -31.77
CA LEU A 28 1.31 5.14 -33.22
C LEU A 28 -0.05 5.18 -33.91
N SER A 29 -1.14 5.41 -33.18
CA SER A 29 -2.52 5.40 -33.71
C SER A 29 -2.83 4.11 -34.50
N ARG A 30 -2.34 2.97 -34.02
CA ARG A 30 -2.50 1.64 -34.61
C ARG A 30 -3.14 0.69 -33.61
N SER A 31 -3.91 -0.30 -34.05
CA SER A 31 -4.44 -1.31 -33.13
C SER A 31 -3.32 -2.13 -32.50
N GLU A 32 -3.52 -2.61 -31.26
CA GLU A 32 -2.55 -3.49 -30.61
C GLU A 32 -2.23 -4.75 -31.43
N GLY A 33 -3.22 -5.30 -32.13
CA GLY A 33 -3.03 -6.44 -33.03
C GLY A 33 -2.07 -6.12 -34.18
N ALA A 34 -2.19 -4.91 -34.79
CA ALA A 34 -1.28 -4.46 -35.84
C ALA A 34 0.14 -4.24 -35.29
N ILE A 35 0.28 -3.67 -34.09
CA ILE A 35 1.57 -3.49 -33.41
C ILE A 35 2.24 -4.86 -33.16
N ARG A 36 1.50 -5.84 -32.60
CA ARG A 36 2.00 -7.18 -32.32
C ARG A 36 2.49 -7.89 -33.61
N ALA A 37 1.68 -7.83 -34.68
CA ALA A 37 2.05 -8.40 -35.98
C ALA A 37 3.32 -7.74 -36.53
N LYS A 38 3.41 -6.40 -36.47
CA LYS A 38 4.59 -5.68 -36.96
C LYS A 38 5.83 -5.98 -36.12
N CYS A 39 5.71 -6.05 -34.80
CA CYS A 39 6.82 -6.46 -33.94
C CYS A 39 7.31 -7.87 -34.30
N PHE A 40 6.40 -8.79 -34.60
CA PHE A 40 6.77 -10.14 -35.07
C PHE A 40 7.52 -10.09 -36.41
N ASP A 41 7.01 -9.34 -37.41
CA ASP A 41 7.65 -9.16 -38.73
C ASP A 41 9.05 -8.56 -38.61
N LEU A 42 9.25 -7.63 -37.68
CA LEU A 42 10.55 -7.00 -37.40
C LEU A 42 11.49 -7.85 -36.54
N GLY A 43 11.09 -9.06 -36.15
CA GLY A 43 11.84 -9.91 -35.23
C GLY A 43 11.94 -9.38 -33.81
N LEU A 44 11.09 -8.41 -33.47
CA LEU A 44 11.02 -7.79 -32.13
C LEU A 44 10.17 -8.65 -31.20
N VAL A 45 10.64 -9.86 -30.92
CA VAL A 45 9.95 -10.75 -30.00
C VAL A 45 10.27 -10.32 -28.57
N LYS A 46 9.25 -9.94 -27.79
CA LYS A 46 9.42 -9.87 -26.34
C LYS A 46 9.83 -11.26 -25.88
N ASN A 47 11.05 -11.36 -25.35
CA ASN A 47 11.57 -12.66 -24.92
C ASN A 47 10.64 -13.21 -23.82
N ASP A 48 9.77 -14.16 -24.14
CA ASP A 48 8.84 -14.77 -23.19
C ASP A 48 9.56 -15.60 -22.11
N ARG A 49 10.85 -15.90 -22.35
CA ARG A 49 11.68 -16.58 -21.36
C ARG A 49 12.06 -15.61 -20.25
N TRP A 50 11.88 -16.04 -19.03
CA TRP A 50 12.34 -15.34 -17.86
C TRP A 50 13.85 -15.50 -17.71
N THR A 51 14.56 -14.40 -17.61
CA THR A 51 15.98 -14.43 -17.27
C THR A 51 16.18 -14.74 -15.79
N GLN A 52 17.37 -15.20 -15.40
CA GLN A 52 17.65 -15.48 -14.00
C GLN A 52 17.54 -14.19 -13.16
N SER A 53 18.03 -13.05 -13.65
CA SER A 53 17.93 -11.78 -12.95
C SER A 53 16.47 -11.33 -12.72
N GLU A 54 15.56 -11.54 -13.68
CA GLU A 54 14.14 -11.27 -13.48
C GLU A 54 13.50 -12.20 -12.44
N ILE A 55 13.92 -13.47 -12.44
CA ILE A 55 13.44 -14.46 -11.46
C ILE A 55 13.91 -14.08 -10.06
N ASP A 56 15.16 -13.69 -9.91
CA ASP A 56 15.75 -13.27 -8.64
C ASP A 56 15.09 -12.00 -8.12
N TYR A 57 14.89 -11.02 -8.99
CA TYR A 57 14.17 -9.79 -8.64
C TYR A 57 12.72 -10.08 -8.20
N LEU A 58 12.01 -10.92 -8.96
CA LEU A 58 10.66 -11.33 -8.61
C LEU A 58 10.62 -12.04 -7.26
N SER A 59 11.53 -12.99 -7.04
CA SER A 59 11.59 -13.79 -5.81
C SER A 59 11.87 -12.94 -4.59
N LEU A 60 12.74 -11.94 -4.72
CA LEU A 60 13.09 -11.02 -3.64
C LEU A 60 11.94 -10.06 -3.29
N ASN A 61 11.19 -9.61 -4.29
CA ASN A 61 10.26 -8.49 -4.11
C ASN A 61 8.79 -8.92 -4.06
N TYR A 62 8.44 -10.14 -4.50
CA TYR A 62 7.04 -10.54 -4.68
C TYR A 62 6.24 -10.52 -3.37
N SER A 63 6.84 -10.87 -2.24
CA SER A 63 6.14 -10.89 -0.95
C SER A 63 5.63 -9.51 -0.55
N ASP A 64 6.38 -8.47 -0.83
CA ASP A 64 6.24 -7.15 -0.22
C ASP A 64 5.80 -6.04 -1.18
N MET A 65 6.29 -6.11 -2.42
CA MET A 65 6.06 -5.07 -3.41
C MET A 65 4.72 -5.29 -4.14
N ASN A 66 4.05 -4.19 -4.53
CA ASN A 66 2.85 -4.28 -5.34
C ASN A 66 3.14 -4.96 -6.69
N THR A 67 2.26 -5.88 -7.11
CA THR A 67 2.45 -6.63 -8.37
C THR A 67 2.53 -5.73 -9.60
N LYS A 68 1.84 -4.57 -9.60
CA LYS A 68 1.94 -3.57 -10.69
C LYS A 68 3.33 -2.93 -10.73
N GLU A 69 3.92 -2.63 -9.59
CA GLU A 69 5.28 -2.06 -9.49
C GLU A 69 6.32 -3.06 -9.99
N ILE A 70 6.20 -4.34 -9.60
CA ILE A 70 7.05 -5.42 -10.12
C ILE A 70 6.89 -5.55 -11.64
N ALA A 71 5.66 -5.50 -12.12
CA ALA A 71 5.36 -5.58 -13.55
C ALA A 71 6.02 -4.43 -14.34
N ASN A 72 5.96 -3.21 -13.80
CA ASN A 72 6.62 -2.04 -14.39
C ASN A 72 8.15 -2.20 -14.36
N ALA A 73 8.73 -2.59 -13.22
CA ALA A 73 10.17 -2.75 -13.07
C ALA A 73 10.76 -3.82 -14.03
N LEU A 74 9.99 -4.90 -14.25
CA LEU A 74 10.40 -5.99 -15.14
C LEU A 74 9.90 -5.84 -16.59
N CYS A 75 9.23 -4.73 -16.92
CA CYS A 75 8.59 -4.51 -18.23
C CYS A 75 7.71 -5.69 -18.67
N ARG A 76 6.96 -6.27 -17.72
CA ARG A 76 6.07 -7.42 -17.94
C ARG A 76 4.63 -7.09 -17.55
N THR A 77 3.68 -7.89 -18.02
CA THR A 77 2.28 -7.75 -17.60
C THR A 77 2.08 -8.29 -16.18
N VAL A 78 1.12 -7.72 -15.45
CA VAL A 78 0.71 -8.23 -14.12
C VAL A 78 0.33 -9.71 -14.18
N THR A 79 -0.32 -10.13 -15.27
CA THR A 79 -0.67 -11.55 -15.50
C THR A 79 0.57 -12.43 -15.60
N ALA A 80 1.61 -12.00 -16.34
CA ALA A 80 2.86 -12.73 -16.47
C ALA A 80 3.58 -12.86 -15.11
N ILE A 81 3.59 -11.78 -14.31
CA ILE A 81 4.14 -11.79 -12.94
C ILE A 81 3.41 -12.82 -12.07
N ASN A 82 2.07 -12.78 -12.04
CA ASN A 82 1.28 -13.69 -11.22
C ASN A 82 1.45 -15.16 -11.62
N ILE A 83 1.48 -15.47 -12.92
CA ILE A 83 1.73 -16.82 -13.43
C ILE A 83 3.13 -17.30 -13.02
N LYS A 84 4.15 -16.45 -13.17
CA LYS A 84 5.53 -16.81 -12.82
C LYS A 84 5.68 -16.99 -11.31
N ALA A 85 5.14 -16.08 -10.50
CA ALA A 85 5.13 -16.19 -9.04
C ALA A 85 4.46 -17.50 -8.57
N LYS A 86 3.31 -17.84 -9.15
CA LYS A 86 2.63 -19.12 -8.87
C LYS A 86 3.51 -20.33 -9.21
N LYS A 87 4.18 -20.32 -10.38
CA LYS A 87 5.10 -21.40 -10.79
C LYS A 87 6.30 -21.53 -9.85
N LEU A 88 6.75 -20.43 -9.25
CA LEU A 88 7.85 -20.41 -8.29
C LEU A 88 7.40 -20.66 -6.84
N GLY A 89 6.10 -20.84 -6.60
CA GLY A 89 5.55 -21.02 -5.25
C GLY A 89 5.63 -19.77 -4.37
N LEU A 90 5.82 -18.56 -4.96
CA LEU A 90 5.91 -17.32 -4.23
C LEU A 90 4.54 -16.91 -3.68
N LYS A 91 4.52 -16.43 -2.44
CA LYS A 91 3.30 -15.95 -1.78
C LYS A 91 3.45 -14.48 -1.40
N LYS A 92 2.35 -13.74 -1.40
CA LYS A 92 2.29 -12.41 -0.81
C LYS A 92 2.43 -12.52 0.70
N TYR A 93 3.02 -11.48 1.30
CA TYR A 93 3.06 -11.37 2.75
C TYR A 93 1.63 -11.30 3.27
N GLU A 94 1.29 -12.19 4.18
CA GLU A 94 -0.03 -12.26 4.79
C GLU A 94 0.01 -11.53 6.13
N TYR A 95 -0.66 -10.37 6.16
CA TYR A 95 -0.81 -9.60 7.37
C TYR A 95 -1.89 -10.20 8.25
N THR A 96 -1.58 -10.43 9.51
CA THR A 96 -2.51 -10.95 10.50
C THR A 96 -2.45 -10.14 11.78
N CYS A 97 -3.54 -10.12 12.53
CA CYS A 97 -3.61 -9.61 13.89
C CYS A 97 -4.85 -10.18 14.61
N ASN A 98 -5.06 -9.82 15.85
CA ASN A 98 -6.34 -10.04 16.52
C ASN A 98 -7.36 -9.04 15.96
N PHE A 99 -8.14 -9.44 14.96
CA PHE A 99 -9.16 -8.60 14.33
C PHE A 99 -10.33 -8.23 15.27
N ASP A 100 -10.46 -8.88 16.41
CA ASP A 100 -11.48 -8.62 17.45
C ASP A 100 -10.96 -7.69 18.57
N PHE A 101 -9.74 -7.13 18.39
CA PHE A 101 -9.09 -6.34 19.42
C PHE A 101 -9.95 -5.17 19.93
N PHE A 102 -10.67 -4.49 19.06
CA PHE A 102 -11.56 -3.37 19.40
C PHE A 102 -13.05 -3.74 19.48
N GLU A 103 -13.41 -5.02 19.35
CA GLU A 103 -14.82 -5.44 19.44
C GLU A 103 -15.40 -5.16 20.84
N LYS A 104 -14.59 -5.37 21.89
CA LYS A 104 -14.91 -5.06 23.27
C LYS A 104 -13.72 -4.43 23.97
N ILE A 105 -13.94 -3.29 24.60
CA ILE A 105 -12.92 -2.61 25.40
C ILE A 105 -13.03 -3.12 26.85
N ASP A 106 -12.30 -4.19 27.15
CA ASP A 106 -12.32 -4.91 28.41
C ASP A 106 -10.96 -4.96 29.12
N THR A 107 -9.94 -4.31 28.55
CA THR A 107 -8.60 -4.21 29.15
C THR A 107 -8.06 -2.78 29.10
N GLU A 108 -7.16 -2.44 30.03
CA GLU A 108 -6.45 -1.16 30.06
C GLU A 108 -5.72 -0.89 28.74
N GLN A 109 -5.12 -1.91 28.14
CA GLN A 109 -4.38 -1.83 26.89
C GLN A 109 -5.27 -1.46 25.71
N LYS A 110 -6.45 -2.10 25.60
CA LYS A 110 -7.43 -1.78 24.55
C LYS A 110 -7.97 -0.36 24.69
N ALA A 111 -8.28 0.06 25.92
CA ALA A 111 -8.71 1.42 26.22
C ALA A 111 -7.63 2.44 25.85
N TYR A 112 -6.37 2.18 26.20
CA TYR A 112 -5.24 3.02 25.85
C TYR A 112 -5.10 3.19 24.33
N TRP A 113 -5.11 2.10 23.55
CA TRP A 113 -4.98 2.19 22.10
C TRP A 113 -6.20 2.83 21.44
N LEU A 114 -7.39 2.65 21.99
CA LEU A 114 -8.57 3.37 21.54
C LEU A 114 -8.37 4.89 21.69
N GLY A 115 -7.86 5.35 22.83
CA GLY A 115 -7.53 6.75 23.09
C GLY A 115 -6.48 7.27 22.12
N PHE A 116 -5.37 6.56 21.95
CA PHE A 116 -4.27 6.93 21.09
C PHE A 116 -4.69 7.02 19.61
N ILE A 117 -5.52 6.08 19.11
CA ILE A 117 -6.06 6.17 17.76
C ILE A 117 -7.06 7.32 17.64
N SER A 118 -7.77 7.67 18.72
CA SER A 118 -8.69 8.82 18.72
C SER A 118 -7.97 10.15 18.59
N SER A 119 -6.72 10.31 19.05
CA SER A 119 -5.89 11.51 18.87
C SER A 119 -5.08 11.44 17.55
N ASP A 120 -4.06 10.60 17.48
CA ASP A 120 -3.07 10.57 16.40
C ASP A 120 -3.30 9.52 15.31
N GLY A 121 -4.18 8.54 15.53
CA GLY A 121 -4.54 7.57 14.51
C GLY A 121 -5.52 8.15 13.47
N TRP A 122 -5.80 7.42 12.44
CA TRP A 122 -6.87 7.66 11.46
C TRP A 122 -7.50 6.35 11.02
N ILE A 123 -8.74 6.42 10.58
CA ILE A 123 -9.45 5.31 9.96
C ILE A 123 -9.94 5.72 8.58
N SER A 124 -10.00 4.78 7.66
CA SER A 124 -10.60 5.00 6.35
C SER A 124 -11.31 3.75 5.84
N ILE A 125 -12.27 3.98 4.97
CA ILE A 125 -12.98 2.94 4.22
C ILE A 125 -12.89 3.32 2.76
N SER A 126 -12.33 2.44 1.94
CA SER A 126 -12.24 2.65 0.49
C SER A 126 -13.59 2.39 -0.19
N ASP A 127 -13.74 2.87 -1.43
CA ASP A 127 -14.93 2.61 -2.27
C ASP A 127 -15.19 1.11 -2.48
N THR A 128 -14.14 0.30 -2.44
CA THR A 128 -14.24 -1.18 -2.51
C THR A 128 -14.61 -1.82 -1.18
N GLY A 129 -14.81 -1.03 -0.13
CA GLY A 129 -15.19 -1.50 1.19
C GLY A 129 -14.04 -1.96 2.09
N ALA A 130 -12.78 -1.83 1.66
CA ALA A 130 -11.63 -2.16 2.50
C ALA A 130 -11.47 -1.12 3.62
N GLY A 131 -11.27 -1.59 4.84
CA GLY A 131 -11.02 -0.74 6.02
C GLY A 131 -9.53 -0.66 6.34
N THR A 132 -9.06 0.53 6.71
CA THR A 132 -7.67 0.77 7.13
C THR A 132 -7.65 1.59 8.40
N ILE A 133 -6.81 1.19 9.35
CA ILE A 133 -6.41 1.95 10.53
C ILE A 133 -4.96 2.36 10.33
N GLY A 134 -4.63 3.63 10.49
CA GLY A 134 -3.25 4.11 10.39
C GLY A 134 -2.84 4.94 11.59
N ILE A 135 -1.57 4.82 11.97
CA ILE A 135 -0.90 5.67 12.94
C ILE A 135 0.41 6.14 12.29
N GLU A 136 0.66 7.44 12.32
CA GLU A 136 1.85 8.07 11.76
C GLU A 136 2.53 8.92 12.83
N LEU A 137 3.80 8.65 13.12
CA LEU A 137 4.58 9.29 14.16
C LEU A 137 5.95 9.74 13.62
N GLN A 138 6.67 10.53 14.40
CA GLN A 138 8.08 10.80 14.14
C GLN A 138 8.89 9.49 14.31
N ILE A 139 10.02 9.39 13.62
CA ILE A 139 10.87 8.20 13.68
C ILE A 139 11.39 7.89 15.09
N SER A 140 11.52 8.93 15.96
CA SER A 140 11.85 8.77 17.37
C SER A 140 10.90 7.86 18.13
N ASP A 141 9.63 7.82 17.70
CA ASP A 141 8.55 7.12 18.38
C ASP A 141 8.20 5.77 17.72
N ILE A 142 9.10 5.25 16.86
CA ILE A 142 8.89 3.97 16.16
C ILE A 142 8.61 2.80 17.12
N ASP A 143 9.18 2.82 18.31
CA ASP A 143 8.97 1.76 19.30
C ASP A 143 7.53 1.76 19.84
N HIS A 144 6.84 2.89 19.79
CA HIS A 144 5.42 2.95 20.12
C HIS A 144 4.57 2.22 19.08
N LEU A 145 4.89 2.37 17.77
CA LEU A 145 4.24 1.58 16.70
C LEU A 145 4.54 0.09 16.80
N LYS A 146 5.78 -0.28 17.17
CA LYS A 146 6.14 -1.69 17.43
C LYS A 146 5.31 -2.27 18.58
N LYS A 147 5.12 -1.47 19.65
CA LYS A 147 4.29 -1.85 20.78
C LYS A 147 2.84 -2.05 20.37
N PHE A 148 2.25 -1.11 19.60
CA PHE A 148 0.90 -1.26 19.06
C PHE A 148 0.76 -2.55 18.25
N ASN A 149 1.68 -2.79 17.31
CA ASN A 149 1.68 -3.98 16.49
C ASN A 149 1.72 -5.28 17.30
N LYS A 150 2.58 -5.31 18.33
CA LYS A 150 2.66 -6.43 19.29
C LYS A 150 1.36 -6.60 20.06
N ASP A 151 0.80 -5.51 20.57
CA ASP A 151 -0.37 -5.51 21.44
C ASP A 151 -1.63 -6.00 20.72
N ILE A 152 -1.77 -5.70 19.43
CA ILE A 152 -2.83 -6.27 18.58
C ILE A 152 -2.50 -7.70 18.09
N GLY A 153 -1.37 -8.29 18.50
CA GLY A 153 -0.89 -9.58 17.95
C GLY A 153 -0.57 -9.52 16.47
N GLY A 154 -0.13 -8.36 15.99
CA GLY A 154 0.06 -8.08 14.56
C GLY A 154 1.46 -8.39 14.07
N ASN A 155 1.56 -8.63 12.77
CA ASN A 155 2.81 -8.78 12.04
C ASN A 155 2.99 -7.72 10.95
N TYR A 156 2.31 -6.56 11.10
CA TYR A 156 2.35 -5.48 10.11
C TYR A 156 3.73 -4.84 10.02
N LYS A 157 4.12 -4.46 8.80
CA LYS A 157 5.33 -3.69 8.57
C LYS A 157 5.13 -2.24 9.00
N ILE A 158 6.20 -1.65 9.55
CA ILE A 158 6.25 -0.23 9.86
C ILE A 158 7.04 0.43 8.72
N ASP A 159 6.36 1.27 7.95
CA ASP A 159 6.97 2.05 6.87
C ASP A 159 7.78 3.20 7.49
N VAL A 160 8.99 3.43 6.98
CA VAL A 160 9.81 4.61 7.31
C VAL A 160 9.95 5.44 6.04
N PHE A 161 9.66 6.73 6.13
CA PHE A 161 9.67 7.63 4.97
C PHE A 161 10.02 9.07 5.39
N GLU A 162 10.32 9.89 4.42
CA GLU A 162 10.57 11.31 4.61
C GLU A 162 9.36 12.13 4.19
N LYS A 163 8.99 13.11 5.02
CA LYS A 163 7.87 14.02 4.79
C LYS A 163 8.37 15.45 4.82
N THR A 164 8.06 16.19 3.77
CA THR A 164 8.37 17.62 3.70
C THR A 164 7.23 18.43 4.27
N CYS A 165 7.53 19.39 5.14
CA CYS A 165 6.56 20.40 5.60
C CYS A 165 7.05 21.78 5.19
N ASN A 166 6.17 22.54 4.53
CA ASN A 166 6.40 23.95 4.26
C ASN A 166 6.14 24.74 5.56
N LEU A 167 7.17 25.42 6.05
CA LEU A 167 7.03 26.35 7.17
C LEU A 167 6.62 27.73 6.66
N SER A 168 6.02 28.53 7.54
CA SER A 168 5.50 29.88 7.24
C SER A 168 6.49 30.88 6.64
N ASN A 169 7.79 30.53 6.57
CA ASN A 169 8.88 31.37 6.07
C ASN A 169 9.50 30.83 4.76
N ASP A 170 8.74 30.16 3.89
CA ASP A 170 9.20 29.52 2.65
C ASP A 170 10.36 28.51 2.84
N SER A 171 10.65 28.10 4.07
CA SER A 171 11.63 27.07 4.35
C SER A 171 10.96 25.69 4.34
N ILE A 172 11.55 24.77 3.59
CA ILE A 172 11.13 23.36 3.55
C ILE A 172 11.92 22.61 4.63
N LYS A 173 11.22 22.02 5.59
CA LYS A 173 11.83 21.12 6.56
C LYS A 173 11.49 19.68 6.24
N LEU A 174 12.52 18.81 6.27
CA LEU A 174 12.38 17.39 6.07
C LEU A 174 12.26 16.69 7.44
N PHE A 175 11.21 15.89 7.60
CA PHE A 175 10.99 15.09 8.80
C PHE A 175 11.05 13.62 8.43
N LYS A 176 11.75 12.84 9.22
CA LYS A 176 11.76 11.40 9.10
C LYS A 176 10.61 10.82 9.93
N MET A 177 9.69 10.14 9.26
CA MET A 177 8.44 9.64 9.82
C MET A 177 8.39 8.12 9.81
N CYS A 178 7.57 7.55 10.64
CA CYS A 178 7.20 6.13 10.60
C CYS A 178 5.69 5.97 10.65
N ARG A 179 5.19 4.91 10.00
CA ARG A 179 3.76 4.65 9.91
C ARG A 179 3.46 3.17 9.93
N ILE A 180 2.42 2.78 10.67
CA ILE A 180 1.80 1.46 10.57
C ILE A 180 0.41 1.58 9.95
N ARG A 181 0.04 0.61 9.10
CA ARG A 181 -1.30 0.49 8.51
C ARG A 181 -1.83 -0.91 8.74
N VAL A 182 -2.95 -1.00 9.45
CA VAL A 182 -3.67 -2.25 9.73
C VAL A 182 -4.89 -2.34 8.83
N TYR A 183 -4.96 -3.39 8.05
CA TYR A 183 -6.03 -3.59 7.06
C TYR A 183 -7.09 -4.52 7.64
N SER A 184 -8.19 -3.95 8.13
CA SER A 184 -9.31 -4.71 8.68
C SER A 184 -10.60 -3.90 8.65
N ARG A 185 -11.55 -4.33 7.83
CA ARG A 185 -12.90 -3.73 7.82
C ARG A 185 -13.60 -3.91 9.15
N LYS A 186 -13.43 -5.08 9.79
CA LYS A 186 -14.04 -5.37 11.10
C LYS A 186 -13.55 -4.39 12.16
N MET A 187 -12.23 -4.25 12.33
CA MET A 187 -11.67 -3.34 13.33
C MET A 187 -12.08 -1.88 13.09
N VAL A 188 -12.12 -1.43 11.83
CA VAL A 188 -12.61 -0.08 11.50
C VAL A 188 -14.06 0.09 11.89
N ASN A 189 -14.92 -0.89 11.60
CA ASN A 189 -16.33 -0.84 12.00
C ASN A 189 -16.50 -0.82 13.53
N ASP A 190 -15.68 -1.57 14.26
CA ASP A 190 -15.72 -1.60 15.72
C ASP A 190 -15.28 -0.24 16.31
N LEU A 191 -14.23 0.39 15.76
CA LEU A 191 -13.82 1.75 16.13
C LEU A 191 -14.91 2.79 15.82
N ILE A 192 -15.61 2.66 14.70
CA ILE A 192 -16.75 3.56 14.38
C ILE A 192 -17.88 3.42 15.40
N LYS A 193 -18.22 2.19 15.81
CA LYS A 193 -19.21 1.96 16.88
C LYS A 193 -18.79 2.56 18.23
N LEU A 194 -17.46 2.66 18.47
CA LEU A 194 -16.88 3.29 19.65
C LEU A 194 -16.76 4.82 19.53
N GLY A 195 -17.28 5.42 18.46
CA GLY A 195 -17.35 6.87 18.28
C GLY A 195 -16.25 7.50 17.43
N LEU A 196 -15.36 6.71 16.81
CA LEU A 196 -14.38 7.25 15.86
C LEU A 196 -15.04 7.54 14.50
N SER A 197 -14.63 8.64 13.88
CA SER A 197 -15.07 9.01 12.52
C SER A 197 -13.87 9.39 11.65
N ASN A 198 -14.05 9.42 10.34
CA ASN A 198 -13.02 9.91 9.41
C ASN A 198 -12.70 11.41 9.64
N ASN A 199 -13.68 12.20 10.13
CA ASN A 199 -13.56 13.62 10.42
C ASN A 199 -13.54 13.84 11.94
N LYS A 200 -12.47 13.37 12.62
CA LYS A 200 -12.36 13.39 14.08
C LYS A 200 -12.47 14.77 14.70
N THR A 201 -11.93 15.79 14.02
CA THR A 201 -11.81 17.16 14.57
C THR A 201 -13.18 17.78 14.86
N GLU A 202 -14.23 17.35 14.16
CA GLU A 202 -15.57 17.93 14.30
C GLU A 202 -16.55 17.03 15.07
N ASN A 203 -16.27 15.71 15.16
CA ASN A 203 -17.25 14.72 15.61
C ASN A 203 -16.72 13.74 16.68
N LEU A 204 -15.67 14.13 17.41
CA LEU A 204 -15.14 13.26 18.45
C LEU A 204 -16.11 13.20 19.64
N THR A 205 -16.60 12.02 19.95
CA THR A 205 -17.43 11.77 21.14
C THR A 205 -16.68 10.87 22.11
N LEU A 206 -16.95 11.01 23.41
CA LEU A 206 -16.41 10.08 24.39
C LEU A 206 -16.97 8.69 24.14
N PRO A 207 -16.11 7.66 24.10
CA PRO A 207 -16.55 6.29 23.87
C PRO A 207 -17.34 5.77 25.09
N ASN A 208 -18.35 4.95 24.82
CA ASN A 208 -19.06 4.22 25.85
C ASN A 208 -18.26 2.97 26.24
N ILE A 209 -17.38 3.11 27.23
CA ILE A 209 -16.53 2.05 27.75
C ILE A 209 -16.67 1.96 29.27
N PRO A 210 -16.25 0.85 29.95
CA PRO A 210 -16.27 0.73 31.40
C PRO A 210 -15.58 1.90 32.08
N GLN A 211 -16.22 2.44 33.14
CA GLN A 211 -15.75 3.64 33.86
C GLN A 211 -14.31 3.48 34.39
N GLU A 212 -13.95 2.29 34.85
CA GLU A 212 -12.63 1.94 35.36
C GLU A 212 -11.55 2.01 34.27
N LEU A 213 -11.91 1.88 32.99
CA LEU A 213 -11.00 1.92 31.85
C LEU A 213 -10.86 3.33 31.25
N MET A 214 -11.74 4.27 31.63
CA MET A 214 -11.75 5.63 31.07
C MET A 214 -10.41 6.35 31.29
N ARG A 215 -9.77 6.18 32.45
CA ARG A 215 -8.44 6.77 32.73
C ARG A 215 -7.36 6.32 31.74
N HIS A 216 -7.46 5.07 31.23
CA HIS A 216 -6.50 4.54 30.25
C HIS A 216 -6.79 5.06 28.83
N TYR A 217 -8.06 5.24 28.48
CA TYR A 217 -8.47 5.94 27.27
C TYR A 217 -7.94 7.38 27.26
N ILE A 218 -8.17 8.14 28.35
CA ILE A 218 -7.71 9.52 28.49
C ILE A 218 -6.19 9.59 28.38
N ARG A 219 -5.45 8.68 29.07
CA ARG A 219 -4.00 8.64 28.96
C ARG A 219 -3.56 8.40 27.50
N GLY A 220 -4.15 7.41 26.82
CA GLY A 220 -3.83 7.14 25.40
C GLY A 220 -4.13 8.35 24.51
N PHE A 221 -5.21 9.08 24.78
CA PHE A 221 -5.59 10.27 24.03
C PHE A 221 -4.59 11.43 24.20
N PHE A 222 -4.01 11.59 25.39
CA PHE A 222 -3.02 12.64 25.67
C PHE A 222 -1.59 12.25 25.28
N ASP A 223 -1.31 10.96 25.15
CA ASP A 223 -0.01 10.44 24.68
C ASP A 223 0.11 10.53 23.13
N GLY A 224 -1.01 10.70 22.44
CA GLY A 224 -1.12 10.91 21.00
C GLY A 224 -1.39 12.36 20.60
#